data_6539243e33fb8ffbfc17fcdf9a6eb132
#
_entry.id   6539243e33fb8ffbfc17fcdf9a6eb132
#
_cell.length_a   1.000
_cell.length_b   1.000
_cell.length_c   1.000
_cell.angle_alpha   90.00
_cell.angle_beta   90.00
_cell.angle_gamma   90.00
#
_symmetry.space_group_name_H-M   'P 1'
#
loop_
_entity.id
_entity.type
_entity.pdbx_description
1 polymer ?
#
loop_
_entity_poly.entity_id
_entity_poly.type
_entity_poly.pdbx_seq_one_letter_code
_entity_poly.pdbx_strand_id
1 'polypeptide(L)'
;LAKTADMQGVVADGVAAGFQCNNTGLLAFLPISQVGGGRGSRMSDNWGWTDPETGREYALAGRNDGTGFVDITDPENPRYLGNLPLTPGANPAAWRDMKSYKNHVFIVADGSGQHGMQVFDLTRLRAVRTPQTFAPDYLYTNIASAHNIVINEETGFAYSVGGSAGGEQCGGGLHMIDIKDPKHP
;
A
#
# COMPACT_ATOMS: atom_id res chain seq x y z
N LEU A 1 -23.05 -0.61 -3.04
CA LEU A 1 -23.00 0.85 -3.08
C LEU A 1 -22.72 1.21 -4.52
N ALA A 2 -23.65 1.97 -5.14
CA ALA A 2 -23.46 2.46 -6.48
C ALA A 2 -22.10 3.13 -6.58
N LYS A 3 -21.33 2.82 -7.62
CA LYS A 3 -20.31 3.75 -8.08
C LYS A 3 -21.02 5.10 -8.12
N THR A 4 -20.53 6.07 -7.40
CA THR A 4 -21.02 7.42 -7.54
C THR A 4 -20.48 7.93 -8.88
N ALA A 5 -21.09 7.46 -9.96
CA ALA A 5 -20.82 7.98 -11.31
C ALA A 5 -20.97 9.51 -11.35
N ASP A 6 -21.74 10.06 -10.41
CA ASP A 6 -21.91 11.49 -10.18
C ASP A 6 -20.70 12.16 -9.51
N MET A 7 -19.66 11.42 -9.14
CA MET A 7 -18.43 11.97 -8.57
C MET A 7 -17.30 12.13 -9.59
N GLN A 8 -17.55 11.88 -10.86
CA GLN A 8 -16.61 12.17 -11.94
C GLN A 8 -16.64 13.67 -12.29
N GLY A 9 -15.63 14.26 -12.09
CA GLY A 9 -14.88 15.41 -12.36
C GLY A 9 -15.39 16.57 -13.16
N VAL A 10 -16.62 16.93 -13.22
CA VAL A 10 -16.94 18.31 -13.63
C VAL A 10 -16.74 19.23 -12.44
N VAL A 11 -15.65 20.01 -12.48
CA VAL A 11 -15.45 21.11 -11.55
C VAL A 11 -16.43 22.21 -11.91
N ALA A 12 -17.53 22.35 -11.16
CA ALA A 12 -18.42 23.48 -11.21
C ALA A 12 -18.14 24.39 -10.02
N ASP A 13 -17.91 25.67 -10.27
CA ASP A 13 -17.63 26.68 -9.23
C ASP A 13 -16.46 26.31 -8.28
N GLY A 14 -15.42 25.62 -8.80
CA GLY A 14 -14.29 25.17 -8.01
C GLY A 14 -14.56 23.99 -7.08
N VAL A 15 -15.65 23.23 -7.31
CA VAL A 15 -16.05 22.08 -6.51
C VAL A 15 -16.32 20.87 -7.41
N ALA A 16 -15.77 19.70 -7.05
CA ALA A 16 -16.12 18.42 -7.67
C ALA A 16 -16.52 17.43 -6.58
N ALA A 17 -17.73 16.87 -6.68
CA ALA A 17 -18.26 15.88 -5.73
C ALA A 17 -18.18 16.31 -4.25
N GLY A 18 -18.35 17.59 -3.97
CA GLY A 18 -18.24 18.16 -2.62
C GLY A 18 -16.80 18.50 -2.16
N PHE A 19 -15.78 18.24 -3.00
CA PHE A 19 -14.40 18.61 -2.74
C PHE A 19 -14.03 19.90 -3.45
N GLN A 20 -13.34 20.80 -2.77
CA GLN A 20 -12.80 22.01 -3.39
C GLN A 20 -11.66 21.68 -4.34
N CYS A 21 -11.70 22.22 -5.54
CA CYS A 21 -10.70 22.02 -6.59
C CYS A 21 -10.12 23.36 -7.05
N ASN A 22 -8.81 23.40 -7.25
CA ASN A 22 -8.10 24.54 -7.81
C ASN A 22 -7.08 24.04 -8.84
N ASN A 23 -7.29 24.32 -10.12
CA ASN A 23 -6.48 23.84 -11.23
C ASN A 23 -6.33 22.31 -11.30
N THR A 24 -7.27 21.59 -10.72
CA THR A 24 -7.31 20.12 -10.71
C THR A 24 -8.73 19.63 -10.99
N GLY A 25 -8.88 18.44 -11.53
CA GLY A 25 -10.15 17.73 -11.69
C GLY A 25 -10.17 16.45 -10.85
N LEU A 26 -11.34 16.04 -10.39
CA LEU A 26 -11.54 14.75 -9.74
C LEU A 26 -11.94 13.72 -10.80
N LEU A 27 -11.08 12.75 -11.08
CA LEU A 27 -11.37 11.68 -12.05
C LEU A 27 -12.22 10.59 -11.43
N ALA A 28 -11.92 10.18 -10.19
CA ALA A 28 -12.73 9.22 -9.44
C ALA A 28 -12.49 9.37 -7.93
N PHE A 29 -13.44 8.89 -7.15
CA PHE A 29 -13.31 8.78 -5.70
C PHE A 29 -13.76 7.39 -5.24
N LEU A 30 -12.87 6.69 -4.52
CA LEU A 30 -13.17 5.41 -3.90
C LEU A 30 -13.26 5.61 -2.38
N PRO A 31 -14.44 5.50 -1.77
CA PRO A 31 -14.54 5.48 -0.32
C PRO A 31 -13.81 4.27 0.27
N ILE A 32 -13.38 4.37 1.52
CA ILE A 32 -12.58 3.34 2.20
C ILE A 32 -13.18 1.93 2.12
N SER A 33 -14.50 1.83 2.10
CA SER A 33 -15.22 0.57 1.94
C SER A 33 -15.05 -0.07 0.55
N GLN A 34 -14.68 0.71 -0.45
CA GLN A 34 -14.44 0.21 -1.82
C GLN A 34 -12.96 -0.14 -2.07
N VAL A 35 -12.09 0.15 -1.12
CA VAL A 35 -10.68 -0.25 -1.16
C VAL A 35 -10.35 -1.28 -0.08
N GLY A 36 -11.36 -2.03 0.34
CA GLY A 36 -11.22 -3.17 1.27
C GLY A 36 -11.28 -2.80 2.75
N GLY A 37 -11.59 -1.56 3.11
CA GLY A 37 -11.78 -1.15 4.50
C GLY A 37 -13.15 -1.53 5.03
N GLY A 38 -13.21 -1.83 6.33
CA GLY A 38 -14.42 -2.13 7.09
C GLY A 38 -14.75 -1.05 8.12
N ARG A 39 -15.61 -1.40 9.07
CA ARG A 39 -15.93 -0.51 10.20
C ARG A 39 -14.69 -0.26 11.04
N GLY A 40 -14.31 1.00 11.22
CA GLY A 40 -13.13 1.41 11.99
C GLY A 40 -11.84 1.46 11.18
N SER A 41 -11.87 1.06 9.89
CA SER A 41 -10.72 1.26 9.01
C SER A 41 -10.44 2.74 8.79
N ARG A 42 -9.16 3.08 8.69
CA ARG A 42 -8.65 4.41 8.38
C ARG A 42 -7.58 4.31 7.31
N MET A 43 -7.55 5.28 6.40
CA MET A 43 -6.47 5.40 5.43
C MET A 43 -5.20 5.88 6.12
N SER A 44 -4.08 5.46 5.58
CA SER A 44 -2.74 5.85 5.97
C SER A 44 -1.98 6.28 4.72
N ASP A 45 -0.84 5.70 4.46
CA ASP A 45 -0.02 5.99 3.28
C ASP A 45 -0.60 5.39 2.00
N ASN A 46 -0.07 5.83 0.87
CA ASN A 46 -0.33 5.24 -0.43
C ASN A 46 0.97 5.17 -1.25
N TRP A 47 1.00 4.25 -2.20
CA TRP A 47 2.08 4.12 -3.17
C TRP A 47 1.53 3.80 -4.55
N GLY A 48 2.34 3.96 -5.58
CA GLY A 48 2.03 3.61 -6.96
C GLY A 48 2.96 2.55 -7.52
N TRP A 49 2.47 1.76 -8.46
CA TRP A 49 3.27 0.87 -9.27
C TRP A 49 2.76 0.85 -10.71
N THR A 50 3.66 1.17 -11.64
CA THR A 50 3.42 0.97 -13.06
C THR A 50 4.07 -0.35 -13.46
N ASP A 51 3.27 -1.26 -13.99
CA ASP A 51 3.76 -2.56 -14.46
C ASP A 51 4.62 -2.37 -15.72
N PRO A 52 5.91 -2.67 -15.67
CA PRO A 52 6.82 -2.43 -16.79
C PRO A 52 6.54 -3.31 -18.02
N GLU A 53 5.80 -4.42 -17.84
CA GLU A 53 5.47 -5.33 -18.92
C GLU A 53 4.17 -4.92 -19.65
N THR A 54 3.17 -4.47 -18.90
CA THR A 54 1.83 -4.20 -19.46
C THR A 54 1.50 -2.72 -19.55
N GLY A 55 2.28 -1.84 -18.92
CA GLY A 55 2.00 -0.41 -18.79
C GLY A 55 0.80 -0.09 -17.91
N ARG A 56 0.22 -1.09 -17.23
CA ARG A 56 -0.92 -0.88 -16.32
C ARG A 56 -0.46 -0.21 -15.02
N GLU A 57 -1.35 0.62 -14.49
CA GLU A 57 -1.06 1.41 -13.30
C GLU A 57 -1.90 0.94 -12.12
N TYR A 58 -1.27 0.87 -10.95
CA TYR A 58 -1.88 0.38 -9.73
C TYR A 58 -1.62 1.33 -8.58
N ALA A 59 -2.68 1.62 -7.81
CA ALA A 59 -2.58 2.29 -6.52
C ALA A 59 -2.59 1.25 -5.39
N LEU A 60 -1.68 1.44 -4.44
CA LEU A 60 -1.56 0.65 -3.23
C LEU A 60 -2.06 1.52 -2.08
N ALA A 61 -3.20 1.15 -1.51
CA ALA A 61 -3.92 1.92 -0.51
C ALA A 61 -3.65 1.36 0.88
N GLY A 62 -2.74 1.97 1.62
CA GLY A 62 -2.43 1.61 3.00
C GLY A 62 -3.56 1.99 3.94
N ARG A 63 -3.95 1.05 4.79
CA ARG A 63 -4.94 1.23 5.85
C ARG A 63 -4.39 0.72 7.17
N ASN A 64 -5.00 1.12 8.27
CA ASN A 64 -4.63 0.61 9.58
C ASN A 64 -4.80 -0.92 9.74
N ASP A 65 -5.57 -1.56 8.87
CA ASP A 65 -5.93 -2.99 8.93
C ASP A 65 -5.44 -3.82 7.73
N GLY A 66 -4.63 -3.23 6.85
CA GLY A 66 -4.08 -3.92 5.68
C GLY A 66 -3.75 -2.98 4.52
N THR A 67 -3.52 -3.54 3.35
CA THR A 67 -3.23 -2.80 2.12
C THR A 67 -4.18 -3.23 1.02
N GLY A 68 -4.93 -2.28 0.45
CA GLY A 68 -5.79 -2.50 -0.71
C GLY A 68 -5.03 -2.28 -2.01
N PHE A 69 -5.30 -3.09 -3.02
CA PHE A 69 -4.76 -2.92 -4.37
C PHE A 69 -5.86 -2.48 -5.33
N VAL A 70 -5.59 -1.44 -6.10
CA VAL A 70 -6.53 -0.84 -7.04
C VAL A 70 -5.87 -0.69 -8.40
N ASP A 71 -6.47 -1.21 -9.45
CA ASP A 71 -6.10 -0.92 -10.83
C ASP A 71 -6.65 0.45 -11.20
N ILE A 72 -5.77 1.38 -11.52
CA ILE A 72 -6.06 2.76 -11.90
C ILE A 72 -5.65 3.07 -13.34
N THR A 73 -5.41 2.04 -14.15
CA THR A 73 -5.07 2.17 -15.57
C THR A 73 -6.10 3.00 -16.35
N ASP A 74 -7.38 2.83 -16.00
CA ASP A 74 -8.45 3.75 -16.35
C ASP A 74 -8.78 4.58 -15.10
N PRO A 75 -8.28 5.81 -15.00
CA PRO A 75 -8.43 6.60 -13.78
C PRO A 75 -9.86 7.06 -13.50
N GLU A 76 -10.73 7.04 -14.51
CA GLU A 76 -12.16 7.33 -14.35
C GLU A 76 -12.95 6.11 -13.85
N ASN A 77 -12.41 4.90 -14.08
CA ASN A 77 -13.03 3.64 -13.67
C ASN A 77 -12.06 2.77 -12.85
N PRO A 78 -11.55 3.24 -11.70
CA PRO A 78 -10.64 2.48 -10.87
C PRO A 78 -11.30 1.19 -10.38
N ARG A 79 -10.51 0.11 -10.35
CA ARG A 79 -11.01 -1.22 -10.03
C ARG A 79 -10.27 -1.82 -8.83
N TYR A 80 -10.99 -2.03 -7.74
CA TYR A 80 -10.44 -2.73 -6.58
C TYR A 80 -10.12 -4.20 -6.91
N LEU A 81 -8.90 -4.63 -6.56
CA LEU A 81 -8.40 -5.96 -6.89
C LEU A 81 -8.30 -6.89 -5.67
N GLY A 82 -8.26 -6.33 -4.49
CA GLY A 82 -8.20 -7.14 -3.28
C GLY A 82 -7.34 -6.54 -2.18
N ASN A 83 -7.16 -7.31 -1.14
CA ASN A 83 -6.56 -6.89 0.13
C ASN A 83 -5.43 -7.83 0.57
N LEU A 84 -4.33 -7.24 1.02
CA LEU A 84 -3.30 -7.90 1.82
C LEU A 84 -3.54 -7.52 3.29
N PRO A 85 -4.00 -8.46 4.15
CA PRO A 85 -4.25 -8.17 5.56
C PRO A 85 -2.97 -7.86 6.33
N LEU A 86 -3.13 -7.42 7.58
CA LEU A 86 -2.04 -7.38 8.55
C LEU A 86 -1.38 -8.76 8.70
N THR A 87 -0.12 -8.75 9.09
CA THR A 87 0.55 -9.96 9.58
C THR A 87 -0.27 -10.56 10.73
N PRO A 88 -0.52 -11.88 10.73
CA PRO A 88 -1.23 -12.53 11.81
C PRO A 88 -0.63 -12.21 13.18
N GLY A 89 -1.45 -11.78 14.12
CA GLY A 89 -1.02 -11.37 15.46
C GLY A 89 -0.57 -9.90 15.59
N ALA A 90 -0.43 -9.17 14.48
CA ALA A 90 -0.19 -7.74 14.52
C ALA A 90 -1.46 -6.95 14.87
N ASN A 91 -1.28 -5.77 15.45
CA ASN A 91 -2.38 -4.90 15.84
C ASN A 91 -2.66 -3.87 14.73
N PRO A 92 -3.93 -3.50 14.48
CA PRO A 92 -4.24 -2.36 13.64
C PRO A 92 -3.61 -1.07 14.20
N ALA A 93 -2.90 -0.35 13.35
CA ALA A 93 -2.21 0.88 13.73
C ALA A 93 -2.37 1.96 12.64
N ALA A 94 -2.32 3.22 13.04
CA ALA A 94 -2.62 4.34 12.14
C ALA A 94 -1.57 4.52 11.04
N TRP A 95 -0.34 4.05 11.26
CA TRP A 95 0.78 4.33 10.37
C TRP A 95 1.22 3.07 9.62
N ARG A 96 1.30 3.22 8.31
CA ARG A 96 1.77 2.20 7.37
C ARG A 96 2.57 2.92 6.29
N ASP A 97 3.73 2.38 5.94
CA ASP A 97 4.54 2.89 4.84
C ASP A 97 4.89 1.76 3.88
N MET A 98 5.02 2.11 2.60
CA MET A 98 5.30 1.12 1.56
C MET A 98 6.09 1.71 0.40
N LYS A 99 6.99 0.90 -0.17
CA LYS A 99 7.77 1.24 -1.36
C LYS A 99 7.86 0.04 -2.28
N SER A 100 7.96 0.29 -3.58
CA SER A 100 8.11 -0.77 -4.58
C SER A 100 9.55 -0.88 -5.08
N TYR A 101 9.96 -2.11 -5.39
CA TYR A 101 11.23 -2.42 -6.04
C TYR A 101 11.12 -3.75 -6.79
N LYS A 102 11.62 -3.82 -8.03
CA LYS A 102 11.60 -5.03 -8.87
C LYS A 102 10.25 -5.77 -8.84
N ASN A 103 9.19 -5.05 -9.12
CA ASN A 103 7.81 -5.57 -9.14
C ASN A 103 7.30 -6.11 -7.79
N HIS A 104 7.96 -5.83 -6.69
CA HIS A 104 7.48 -6.18 -5.35
C HIS A 104 7.22 -4.93 -4.53
N VAL A 105 6.24 -4.98 -3.65
CA VAL A 105 6.02 -3.96 -2.63
C VAL A 105 6.50 -4.47 -1.28
N PHE A 106 7.17 -3.59 -0.54
CA PHE A 106 7.68 -3.79 0.81
C PHE A 106 6.87 -2.90 1.75
N ILE A 107 6.21 -3.50 2.73
CA ILE A 107 5.22 -2.83 3.58
C ILE A 107 5.62 -2.99 5.03
N VAL A 108 5.75 -1.87 5.74
CA VAL A 108 5.98 -1.80 7.18
C VAL A 108 4.81 -1.10 7.87
N ALA A 109 4.70 -1.24 9.19
CA ALA A 109 3.70 -0.55 9.98
C ALA A 109 4.25 -0.18 11.36
N ASP A 110 3.96 1.03 11.82
CA ASP A 110 4.36 1.49 13.14
C ASP A 110 3.24 1.28 14.18
N GLY A 111 3.64 1.02 15.42
CA GLY A 111 2.70 0.72 16.50
C GLY A 111 1.92 -0.59 16.33
N SER A 112 2.32 -1.41 15.39
CA SER A 112 1.60 -2.64 14.97
C SER A 112 2.08 -3.91 15.68
N GLY A 113 3.01 -3.79 16.63
CA GLY A 113 3.61 -4.94 17.31
C GLY A 113 4.50 -5.75 16.36
N GLN A 114 4.33 -7.06 16.33
CA GLN A 114 5.15 -7.98 15.52
C GLN A 114 4.65 -8.03 14.06
N HIS A 115 4.57 -6.87 13.40
CA HIS A 115 4.12 -6.81 12.00
C HIS A 115 5.18 -7.33 11.03
N GLY A 116 6.44 -6.99 11.27
CA GLY A 116 7.52 -7.26 10.32
C GLY A 116 7.43 -6.40 9.05
N MET A 117 8.15 -6.81 8.01
CA MET A 117 8.00 -6.24 6.66
C MET A 117 7.37 -7.30 5.75
N GLN A 118 6.15 -7.01 5.27
CA GLN A 118 5.50 -7.84 4.27
C GLN A 118 6.09 -7.54 2.89
N VAL A 119 6.35 -8.58 2.11
CA VAL A 119 6.74 -8.47 0.70
C VAL A 119 5.67 -9.12 -0.15
N PHE A 120 5.22 -8.44 -1.20
CA PHE A 120 4.19 -8.94 -2.10
C PHE A 120 4.59 -8.71 -3.56
N ASP A 121 4.51 -9.76 -4.38
CA ASP A 121 4.77 -9.71 -5.82
C ASP A 121 3.58 -9.07 -6.55
N LEU A 122 3.77 -7.83 -7.00
CA LEU A 122 2.74 -7.04 -7.67
C LEU A 122 2.31 -7.63 -9.02
N THR A 123 3.13 -8.47 -9.64
CA THR A 123 2.76 -9.12 -10.90
C THR A 123 1.54 -10.05 -10.74
N ARG A 124 1.26 -10.52 -9.52
CA ARG A 124 0.06 -11.30 -9.20
C ARG A 124 -1.23 -10.54 -9.44
N LEU A 125 -1.18 -9.20 -9.47
CA LEU A 125 -2.35 -8.36 -9.74
C LEU A 125 -2.81 -8.43 -11.20
N ARG A 126 -1.94 -8.81 -12.14
CA ARG A 126 -2.23 -8.87 -13.58
C ARG A 126 -3.42 -9.76 -13.92
N ALA A 127 -3.54 -10.89 -13.25
CA ALA A 127 -4.55 -11.91 -13.53
C ALA A 127 -5.85 -11.74 -12.73
N VAL A 128 -5.92 -10.76 -11.83
CA VAL A 128 -7.07 -10.58 -10.94
C VAL A 128 -8.30 -10.12 -11.72
N ARG A 129 -9.37 -10.91 -11.66
CA ARG A 129 -10.67 -10.62 -12.28
C ARG A 129 -11.72 -10.18 -11.26
N THR A 130 -11.66 -10.75 -10.07
CA THR A 130 -12.54 -10.44 -8.94
C THR A 130 -11.69 -10.17 -7.70
N PRO A 131 -12.10 -9.25 -6.82
CA PRO A 131 -11.35 -8.96 -5.60
C PRO A 131 -11.12 -10.19 -4.74
N GLN A 132 -9.91 -10.31 -4.18
CA GLN A 132 -9.52 -11.46 -3.36
C GLN A 132 -8.68 -11.02 -2.15
N THR A 133 -8.53 -11.89 -1.18
CA THR A 133 -7.60 -11.72 -0.07
C THR A 133 -6.29 -12.40 -0.43
N PHE A 134 -5.20 -11.63 -0.35
CA PHE A 134 -3.85 -12.11 -0.63
C PHE A 134 -3.12 -12.51 0.67
N ALA A 135 -2.10 -13.34 0.49
CA ALA A 135 -1.05 -13.54 1.49
C ALA A 135 0.26 -12.93 0.96
N PRO A 136 1.14 -12.44 1.84
CA PRO A 136 2.46 -11.96 1.43
C PRO A 136 3.27 -13.11 0.81
N ASP A 137 4.15 -12.81 -0.12
CA ASP A 137 5.07 -13.78 -0.71
C ASP A 137 6.23 -14.07 0.25
N TYR A 138 6.62 -13.07 1.04
CA TYR A 138 7.57 -13.21 2.12
C TYR A 138 7.20 -12.31 3.31
N LEU A 139 7.59 -12.73 4.50
CA LEU A 139 7.50 -11.95 5.73
C LEU A 139 8.87 -11.86 6.38
N TYR A 140 9.49 -10.69 6.34
CA TYR A 140 10.74 -10.42 7.01
C TYR A 140 10.48 -10.09 8.48
N THR A 141 10.98 -10.92 9.38
CA THR A 141 10.66 -10.86 10.82
C THR A 141 11.79 -10.33 11.70
N ASN A 142 12.94 -9.95 11.11
CA ASN A 142 14.05 -9.36 11.87
C ASN A 142 13.79 -7.90 12.29
N ILE A 143 12.66 -7.33 11.88
CA ILE A 143 12.07 -6.12 12.45
C ILE A 143 10.67 -6.44 12.94
N ALA A 144 10.15 -5.64 13.87
CA ALA A 144 8.76 -5.76 14.33
C ALA A 144 7.91 -4.60 13.78
N SER A 145 7.82 -3.48 14.49
CA SER A 145 7.22 -2.25 13.99
C SER A 145 8.28 -1.35 13.36
N ALA A 146 7.92 -0.65 12.29
CA ALA A 146 8.76 0.39 11.71
C ALA A 146 7.90 1.53 11.15
N HIS A 147 8.36 2.77 11.31
CA HIS A 147 7.61 3.94 10.92
C HIS A 147 7.66 4.18 9.41
N ASN A 148 8.87 4.13 8.83
CA ASN A 148 9.08 4.30 7.40
C ASN A 148 10.05 3.27 6.82
N ILE A 149 9.94 3.08 5.50
CA ILE A 149 10.88 2.35 4.69
C ILE A 149 11.30 3.21 3.48
N VAL A 150 12.59 3.25 3.21
CA VAL A 150 13.15 3.89 2.02
C VAL A 150 13.95 2.86 1.25
N ILE A 151 13.87 2.88 -0.06
CA ILE A 151 14.60 1.95 -0.93
C ILE A 151 15.58 2.73 -1.80
N ASN A 152 16.84 2.29 -1.80
CA ASN A 152 17.81 2.68 -2.79
C ASN A 152 17.78 1.63 -3.91
N GLU A 153 17.11 1.98 -5.01
CA GLU A 153 16.89 1.07 -6.13
C GLU A 153 18.19 0.71 -6.86
N GLU A 154 19.17 1.63 -6.87
CA GLU A 154 20.46 1.40 -7.53
C GLU A 154 21.27 0.31 -6.82
N THR A 155 21.26 0.32 -5.49
CA THR A 155 22.03 -0.63 -4.68
C THR A 155 21.24 -1.85 -4.26
N GLY A 156 19.90 -1.81 -4.32
CA GLY A 156 19.02 -2.89 -3.89
C GLY A 156 18.98 -3.07 -2.37
N PHE A 157 19.03 -1.95 -1.62
CA PHE A 157 18.89 -1.95 -0.18
C PHE A 157 17.65 -1.17 0.26
N ALA A 158 16.91 -1.74 1.20
CA ALA A 158 15.87 -1.06 1.95
C ALA A 158 16.40 -0.61 3.31
N TYR A 159 15.93 0.55 3.75
CA TYR A 159 16.29 1.17 5.03
C TYR A 159 15.02 1.35 5.83
N SER A 160 14.88 0.56 6.90
CA SER A 160 13.77 0.65 7.84
C SER A 160 14.16 1.56 8.99
N VAL A 161 13.32 2.56 9.29
CA VAL A 161 13.57 3.57 10.31
C VAL A 161 12.39 3.71 11.27
N GLY A 162 12.66 4.25 12.46
CA GLY A 162 11.63 4.46 13.48
C GLY A 162 11.08 3.14 14.04
N GLY A 163 11.93 2.13 14.17
CA GLY A 163 11.55 0.87 14.78
C GLY A 163 11.27 1.04 16.28
N SER A 164 10.06 0.73 16.74
CA SER A 164 9.62 0.93 18.11
C SER A 164 9.51 -0.36 18.94
N ALA A 165 9.46 -1.50 18.30
CA ALA A 165 9.35 -2.80 18.96
C ALA A 165 10.27 -3.81 18.28
N GLY A 166 11.52 -3.70 18.63
CA GLY A 166 12.66 -4.54 18.41
C GLY A 166 12.62 -5.55 17.25
N GLY A 167 13.50 -5.44 16.34
CA GLY A 167 14.30 -6.55 15.92
C GLY A 167 15.49 -6.56 16.88
N GLU A 168 15.91 -7.68 17.36
CA GLU A 168 16.99 -7.82 18.34
C GLU A 168 18.32 -7.22 17.85
N GLN A 169 18.46 -6.95 16.57
CA GLN A 169 19.73 -6.69 15.93
C GLN A 169 20.16 -5.23 15.79
N CYS A 170 19.26 -4.27 15.81
CA CYS A 170 19.64 -2.87 15.60
C CYS A 170 19.20 -1.92 16.72
N GLY A 171 18.68 -2.40 17.84
CA GLY A 171 18.37 -1.60 19.02
C GLY A 171 17.44 -0.39 18.74
N GLY A 172 16.58 -0.47 17.73
CA GLY A 172 15.72 0.64 17.30
C GLY A 172 16.39 1.66 16.38
N GLY A 173 17.64 1.42 15.96
CA GLY A 173 18.34 2.26 14.99
C GLY A 173 17.98 1.95 13.53
N LEU A 174 18.78 2.45 12.61
CA LEU A 174 18.66 2.17 11.18
C LEU A 174 18.87 0.68 10.92
N HIS A 175 17.87 0.03 10.32
CA HIS A 175 17.96 -1.36 9.89
C HIS A 175 18.08 -1.42 8.37
N MET A 176 19.21 -1.93 7.87
CA MET A 176 19.50 -2.05 6.45
C MET A 176 19.22 -3.48 5.99
N ILE A 177 18.42 -3.63 4.94
CA ILE A 177 17.95 -4.93 4.44
C ILE A 177 18.38 -5.06 2.99
N ASP A 178 19.14 -6.11 2.66
CA ASP A 178 19.43 -6.45 1.27
C ASP A 178 18.16 -7.02 0.62
N ILE A 179 17.64 -6.34 -0.40
CA ILE A 179 16.43 -6.70 -1.14
C ILE A 179 16.72 -6.98 -2.62
N LYS A 180 18.00 -7.22 -2.99
CA LYS A 180 18.37 -7.55 -4.38
C LYS A 180 17.60 -8.75 -4.89
N ASP A 181 17.36 -9.74 -4.03
CA ASP A 181 16.33 -10.76 -4.22
C ASP A 181 15.12 -10.41 -3.35
N PRO A 182 14.05 -9.84 -3.95
CA PRO A 182 12.85 -9.45 -3.20
C PRO A 182 12.14 -10.60 -2.49
N LYS A 183 12.38 -11.83 -2.93
CA LYS A 183 11.74 -13.03 -2.36
C LYS A 183 12.47 -13.57 -1.13
N HIS A 184 13.69 -13.09 -0.90
CA HIS A 184 14.54 -13.54 0.22
C HIS A 184 15.35 -12.36 0.78
N PRO A 185 14.68 -11.35 1.33
CA PRO A 185 15.36 -10.21 1.92
C PRO A 185 16.16 -10.58 3.16
#